data_028a5a555de4f83ccd48f9b6b31210bd
#
_entry.id   028a5a555de4f83ccd48f9b6b31210bd
#
_cell.length_a   1.000
_cell.length_b   1.000
_cell.length_c   1.000
_cell.angle_alpha   90.00
_cell.angle_beta   90.00
_cell.angle_gamma   90.00
#
_symmetry.space_group_name_H-M   'P 1'
#
loop_
_entity.id
_entity.type
_entity.pdbx_description
1 polymer ?
#
loop_
_entity_poly.entity_id
_entity_poly.type
_entity_poly.pdbx_seq_one_letter_code
_entity_poly.pdbx_strand_id
1 'polypeptide(L)'
;DSGLSTSAISFHFNFSWWLHILIVFGFIAYVPYSKYFHMFAGSFNVLVRNDEPLGALESIDIEHSEIFGVEKASDYTWKDLLDLFACMECGRCQDVCPAFASEKPLSPKMIIFNLKRHLLDNGKKYIVEKRDEIDALMKKTVEEGEIWTCTTCGACMYVCPVEIEHIPKLVGLRQGQVLMESKFPSELNPFFKNMETNSNPWGIGFSERADWAKDLDVKSIKEHPDAEYLLWVGCAGSFDERSKKITKALVKILNHAEIDFAILGTEEKCCGDSSKRLGNEYLFQMQAAEMINLFKKYGVKKIITLCPHGFNTFKNDYPKLLDIVPEIEKDSAEHFKKIEVIHHVPLINNLIKENRLEIKKKTNQAFTYHDSCYLGRHNNIIKEPREILNFTSEKKLTELKNNKEHSFCCGAGGGLMWTEESLGKRINHMRTQEVIDSHASIAATSCPFCLTMIQDALDDKDIEDIAAKDIAQIVSECL
;
A
#
# COMPACT_ATOMS: atom_id res chain seq x y z
N ASP A 1 14.77 -67.37 -0.85
CA ASP A 1 15.62 -67.96 0.25
C ASP A 1 16.97 -67.26 0.21
N SER A 2 17.21 -66.38 1.20
CA SER A 2 18.41 -65.52 1.27
C SER A 2 19.66 -66.25 1.75
N GLY A 3 19.61 -67.58 2.06
CA GLY A 3 20.75 -68.40 2.56
C GLY A 3 21.30 -67.91 3.93
N LEU A 4 20.67 -66.92 4.57
CA LEU A 4 21.09 -66.36 5.85
C LEU A 4 20.51 -67.20 7.02
N SER A 5 21.30 -67.37 8.07
CA SER A 5 20.81 -68.01 9.30
C SER A 5 19.76 -67.10 10.01
N THR A 6 18.84 -67.72 10.75
CA THR A 6 17.81 -66.96 11.52
C THR A 6 18.40 -65.94 12.45
N SER A 7 19.55 -66.20 13.08
CA SER A 7 20.30 -65.27 13.91
C SER A 7 20.85 -64.07 13.16
N ALA A 8 21.32 -64.26 11.92
CA ALA A 8 21.80 -63.19 11.05
C ALA A 8 20.63 -62.30 10.59
N ILE A 9 19.48 -62.87 10.25
CA ILE A 9 18.27 -62.15 9.90
C ILE A 9 17.79 -61.28 11.07
N SER A 10 17.73 -61.84 12.28
CA SER A 10 17.35 -61.12 13.52
C SER A 10 18.32 -59.98 13.82
N PHE A 11 19.63 -60.20 13.64
CA PHE A 11 20.64 -59.17 13.82
C PHE A 11 20.45 -58.01 12.85
N HIS A 12 20.30 -58.28 11.58
CA HIS A 12 20.09 -57.25 10.55
C HIS A 12 18.79 -56.49 10.77
N PHE A 13 17.71 -57.16 11.18
CA PHE A 13 16.44 -56.52 11.48
C PHE A 13 16.58 -55.54 12.68
N ASN A 14 17.14 -56.00 13.79
CA ASN A 14 17.35 -55.18 14.99
C ASN A 14 18.30 -54.00 14.70
N PHE A 15 19.39 -54.25 13.97
CA PHE A 15 20.34 -53.21 13.60
C PHE A 15 19.67 -52.14 12.69
N SER A 16 18.94 -52.57 11.68
CA SER A 16 18.22 -51.62 10.79
C SER A 16 17.16 -50.86 11.53
N TRP A 17 16.44 -51.47 12.47
CA TRP A 17 15.43 -50.84 13.28
C TRP A 17 16.04 -49.76 14.18
N TRP A 18 17.11 -50.07 14.93
CA TRP A 18 17.80 -49.10 15.76
C TRP A 18 18.44 -47.97 14.96
N LEU A 19 19.08 -48.31 13.84
CA LEU A 19 19.67 -47.34 12.95
C LEU A 19 18.61 -46.37 12.41
N HIS A 20 17.44 -46.88 12.00
CA HIS A 20 16.33 -46.04 11.55
C HIS A 20 15.86 -45.08 12.64
N ILE A 21 15.65 -45.58 13.87
CA ILE A 21 15.25 -44.75 15.01
C ILE A 21 16.29 -43.65 15.29
N LEU A 22 17.57 -44.00 15.32
CA LEU A 22 18.65 -43.03 15.54
C LEU A 22 18.68 -41.94 14.46
N ILE A 23 18.48 -42.34 13.20
CA ILE A 23 18.38 -41.37 12.07
C ILE A 23 17.17 -40.43 12.27
N VAL A 24 16.00 -41.00 12.62
CA VAL A 24 14.78 -40.17 12.85
C VAL A 24 14.95 -39.20 13.98
N PHE A 25 15.41 -39.66 15.15
CA PHE A 25 15.65 -38.78 16.28
C PHE A 25 16.78 -37.77 16.02
N GLY A 26 17.86 -38.22 15.35
CA GLY A 26 18.93 -37.32 14.91
C GLY A 26 18.42 -36.23 13.96
N PHE A 27 17.53 -36.58 13.02
CA PHE A 27 16.89 -35.60 12.13
C PHE A 27 15.98 -34.63 12.88
N ILE A 28 15.14 -35.15 13.79
CA ILE A 28 14.27 -34.29 14.64
C ILE A 28 15.11 -33.29 15.45
N ALA A 29 16.21 -33.76 16.06
CA ALA A 29 17.12 -32.88 16.82
C ALA A 29 17.87 -31.88 15.92
N TYR A 30 18.13 -32.23 14.66
CA TYR A 30 18.80 -31.36 13.68
C TYR A 30 17.90 -30.26 13.13
N VAL A 31 16.60 -30.53 12.93
CA VAL A 31 15.64 -29.61 12.28
C VAL A 31 15.66 -28.20 12.88
N PRO A 32 15.60 -28.00 14.22
CA PRO A 32 15.57 -26.64 14.81
C PRO A 32 16.81 -25.79 14.48
N TYR A 33 17.95 -26.42 14.21
CA TYR A 33 19.23 -25.77 13.90
C TYR A 33 19.52 -25.65 12.39
N SER A 34 18.59 -26.08 11.55
CA SER A 34 18.75 -26.13 10.11
C SER A 34 17.71 -25.28 9.38
N LYS A 35 17.92 -25.10 8.05
CA LYS A 35 16.93 -24.44 7.21
C LYS A 35 15.56 -25.16 7.18
N TYR A 36 15.50 -26.42 7.55
CA TYR A 36 14.23 -27.18 7.61
C TYR A 36 13.28 -26.69 8.69
N PHE A 37 13.75 -25.84 9.62
CA PHE A 37 12.90 -25.23 10.64
C PHE A 37 11.76 -24.42 10.03
N HIS A 38 11.93 -23.88 8.80
CA HIS A 38 10.87 -23.15 8.09
C HIS A 38 9.59 -23.98 7.88
N MET A 39 9.66 -25.31 7.81
CA MET A 39 8.48 -26.17 7.68
C MET A 39 7.54 -26.03 8.86
N PHE A 40 8.08 -25.94 10.07
CA PHE A 40 7.30 -25.73 11.31
C PHE A 40 6.94 -24.25 11.49
N ALA A 41 7.92 -23.37 11.38
CA ALA A 41 7.71 -21.93 11.51
C ALA A 41 6.73 -21.39 10.47
N GLY A 42 6.81 -21.85 9.21
CA GLY A 42 5.91 -21.45 8.13
C GLY A 42 4.47 -21.91 8.37
N SER A 43 4.28 -23.18 8.80
CA SER A 43 2.95 -23.67 9.15
C SER A 43 2.33 -22.89 10.30
N PHE A 44 3.13 -22.59 11.33
CA PHE A 44 2.67 -21.77 12.44
C PHE A 44 2.41 -20.32 12.03
N ASN A 45 3.25 -19.75 11.16
CA ASN A 45 3.07 -18.40 10.64
C ASN A 45 1.74 -18.22 9.88
N VAL A 46 1.35 -19.21 9.07
CA VAL A 46 0.05 -19.23 8.39
C VAL A 46 -1.11 -19.31 9.38
N LEU A 47 -0.95 -20.07 10.48
CA LEU A 47 -1.98 -20.18 11.52
C LEU A 47 -2.21 -18.85 12.26
N VAL A 48 -1.15 -18.06 12.47
CA VAL A 48 -1.20 -16.77 13.16
C VAL A 48 -1.06 -15.59 12.20
N ARG A 49 -1.47 -15.77 10.96
CA ARG A 49 -1.42 -14.71 9.96
C ARG A 49 -2.26 -13.50 10.40
N ASN A 50 -1.89 -12.36 9.92
CA ASN A 50 -2.68 -11.17 10.07
C ASN A 50 -3.84 -11.21 9.05
N ASP A 51 -5.08 -11.11 9.51
CA ASP A 51 -6.28 -11.08 8.66
C ASP A 51 -6.66 -9.66 8.21
N GLU A 52 -5.89 -8.65 8.61
CA GLU A 52 -6.05 -7.27 8.18
C GLU A 52 -5.77 -7.10 6.68
N PRO A 53 -6.36 -6.10 6.02
CA PRO A 53 -6.04 -5.77 4.64
C PRO A 53 -4.54 -5.48 4.45
N LEU A 54 -3.96 -5.96 3.34
CA LEU A 54 -2.51 -5.79 3.05
C LEU A 54 -2.02 -4.33 3.10
N GLY A 55 -2.93 -3.36 2.93
CA GLY A 55 -2.62 -1.93 2.99
C GLY A 55 -2.67 -1.33 4.39
N ALA A 56 -3.18 -2.06 5.38
CA ALA A 56 -3.22 -1.61 6.76
C ALA A 56 -1.82 -1.69 7.38
N LEU A 57 -1.39 -0.61 8.02
CA LEU A 57 -0.14 -0.58 8.79
C LEU A 57 -0.45 -0.29 10.26
N GLU A 58 0.23 -0.99 11.15
CA GLU A 58 0.16 -0.67 12.57
C GLU A 58 0.66 0.75 12.83
N SER A 59 0.16 1.35 13.89
CA SER A 59 0.55 2.69 14.34
C SER A 59 1.28 2.61 15.67
N ILE A 60 2.23 3.50 15.86
CA ILE A 60 3.03 3.58 17.08
C ILE A 60 2.26 4.42 18.10
N ASP A 61 2.14 3.93 19.33
CA ASP A 61 1.73 4.77 20.46
C ASP A 61 2.90 5.69 20.85
N ILE A 62 2.88 6.92 20.31
CA ILE A 62 3.99 7.86 20.48
C ILE A 62 4.11 8.35 21.93
N GLU A 63 3.00 8.43 22.68
CA GLU A 63 3.06 8.90 24.09
C GLU A 63 3.72 7.89 25.02
N HIS A 64 3.51 6.60 24.77
CA HIS A 64 3.96 5.54 25.70
C HIS A 64 5.16 4.75 25.18
N SER A 65 5.62 5.00 23.94
CA SER A 65 6.76 4.31 23.37
C SER A 65 8.06 5.10 23.57
N GLU A 66 9.12 4.42 23.97
CA GLU A 66 10.48 4.99 24.06
C GLU A 66 11.23 4.91 22.71
N ILE A 67 10.80 4.00 21.83
CA ILE A 67 11.44 3.74 20.55
C ILE A 67 10.37 3.88 19.44
N PHE A 68 10.67 4.70 18.46
CA PHE A 68 9.77 4.97 17.32
C PHE A 68 10.26 4.25 16.06
N GLY A 69 9.63 3.10 15.77
CA GLY A 69 10.02 2.25 14.66
C GLY A 69 11.07 1.21 15.04
N VAL A 70 11.94 0.84 14.11
CA VAL A 70 12.90 -0.26 14.25
C VAL A 70 14.32 0.24 14.04
N GLU A 71 15.17 0.07 15.06
CA GLU A 71 16.61 0.26 14.99
C GLU A 71 17.35 -1.08 15.01
N LYS A 72 16.92 -1.98 15.90
CA LYS A 72 17.53 -3.30 16.13
C LYS A 72 16.49 -4.41 15.95
N ALA A 73 16.93 -5.63 15.74
CA ALA A 73 16.00 -6.76 15.55
C ALA A 73 15.10 -7.02 16.76
N SER A 74 15.50 -6.58 17.95
CA SER A 74 14.67 -6.65 19.18
C SER A 74 13.47 -5.71 19.16
N ASP A 75 13.40 -4.75 18.26
CA ASP A 75 12.32 -3.78 18.16
C ASP A 75 11.17 -4.29 17.27
N TYR A 76 11.43 -5.37 16.54
CA TYR A 76 10.39 -6.10 15.83
C TYR A 76 9.47 -6.86 16.79
N THR A 77 8.22 -7.00 16.41
CA THR A 77 7.25 -7.84 17.14
C THR A 77 7.64 -9.31 17.08
N TRP A 78 7.07 -10.12 17.95
CA TRP A 78 7.26 -11.59 17.89
C TRP A 78 6.80 -12.16 16.54
N LYS A 79 5.76 -11.61 15.94
CA LYS A 79 5.25 -12.01 14.63
C LYS A 79 6.25 -11.68 13.51
N ASP A 80 6.84 -10.47 13.57
CA ASP A 80 7.89 -10.09 12.62
C ASP A 80 9.10 -11.03 12.71
N LEU A 81 9.50 -11.40 13.92
CA LEU A 81 10.60 -12.33 14.12
C LEU A 81 10.25 -13.75 13.64
N LEU A 82 9.01 -14.20 13.86
CA LEU A 82 8.52 -15.48 13.33
C LEU A 82 8.59 -15.53 11.80
N ASP A 83 8.21 -14.44 11.12
CA ASP A 83 8.30 -14.31 9.66
C ASP A 83 9.70 -14.63 9.13
N LEU A 84 10.75 -14.21 9.83
CA LEU A 84 12.14 -14.45 9.42
C LEU A 84 12.45 -15.95 9.36
N PHE A 85 11.92 -16.73 10.32
CA PHE A 85 12.11 -18.18 10.36
C PHE A 85 11.12 -18.95 9.48
N ALA A 86 9.95 -18.38 9.19
CA ALA A 86 8.96 -18.93 8.28
C ALA A 86 9.42 -18.89 6.81
N CYS A 87 10.31 -17.97 6.46
CA CYS A 87 10.79 -17.80 5.10
C CYS A 87 11.45 -19.05 4.55
N MET A 88 10.88 -19.61 3.47
CA MET A 88 11.43 -20.77 2.75
C MET A 88 12.40 -20.39 1.61
N GLU A 89 12.71 -19.10 1.48
CA GLU A 89 13.67 -18.56 0.49
C GLU A 89 13.31 -18.85 -0.99
N CYS A 90 12.03 -19.07 -1.29
CA CYS A 90 11.56 -19.50 -2.62
C CYS A 90 11.69 -18.45 -3.74
N GLY A 91 11.85 -17.15 -3.40
CA GLY A 91 12.06 -16.07 -4.37
C GLY A 91 10.81 -15.41 -4.95
N ARG A 92 9.59 -15.95 -4.74
CA ARG A 92 8.36 -15.42 -5.34
C ARG A 92 8.13 -13.92 -5.04
N CYS A 93 8.44 -13.48 -3.81
CA CYS A 93 8.32 -12.07 -3.42
C CYS A 93 9.29 -11.16 -4.19
N GLN A 94 10.46 -11.66 -4.54
CA GLN A 94 11.45 -10.95 -5.34
C GLN A 94 11.02 -10.84 -6.81
N ASP A 95 10.49 -11.94 -7.37
CA ASP A 95 10.10 -12.01 -8.79
C ASP A 95 8.97 -11.02 -9.15
N VAL A 96 8.09 -10.70 -8.19
CA VAL A 96 6.98 -9.75 -8.39
C VAL A 96 7.28 -8.34 -7.88
N CYS A 97 8.45 -8.12 -7.29
CA CYS A 97 8.80 -6.82 -6.72
C CYS A 97 9.15 -5.81 -7.83
N PRO A 98 8.44 -4.67 -7.93
CA PRO A 98 8.71 -3.67 -8.96
C PRO A 98 10.09 -3.02 -8.78
N ALA A 99 10.55 -2.82 -7.54
CA ALA A 99 11.88 -2.30 -7.28
C ALA A 99 12.96 -3.29 -7.77
N PHE A 100 12.85 -4.57 -7.44
CA PHE A 100 13.80 -5.57 -7.90
C PHE A 100 13.80 -5.70 -9.43
N ALA A 101 12.61 -5.78 -10.03
CA ALA A 101 12.47 -5.86 -11.49
C ALA A 101 13.07 -4.65 -12.22
N SER A 102 13.07 -3.47 -11.58
CA SER A 102 13.66 -2.24 -12.11
C SER A 102 15.15 -2.05 -11.73
N GLU A 103 15.83 -3.11 -11.31
CA GLU A 103 17.27 -3.11 -10.97
C GLU A 103 17.63 -2.19 -9.79
N LYS A 104 16.66 -1.91 -8.91
CA LYS A 104 16.90 -1.21 -7.65
C LYS A 104 17.42 -2.17 -6.58
N PRO A 105 18.10 -1.67 -5.53
CA PRO A 105 18.77 -2.54 -4.55
C PRO A 105 17.80 -3.42 -3.74
N LEU A 106 16.52 -3.03 -3.61
CA LEU A 106 15.56 -3.78 -2.81
C LEU A 106 15.24 -5.17 -3.38
N SER A 107 15.55 -6.20 -2.62
CA SER A 107 15.00 -7.55 -2.77
C SER A 107 14.22 -7.93 -1.51
N PRO A 108 12.88 -8.09 -1.56
CA PRO A 108 12.10 -8.48 -0.39
C PRO A 108 12.58 -9.79 0.24
N LYS A 109 13.04 -10.74 -0.57
CA LYS A 109 13.65 -11.99 -0.12
C LYS A 109 14.92 -11.74 0.69
N MET A 110 15.83 -10.87 0.18
CA MET A 110 17.10 -10.61 0.84
C MET A 110 16.93 -9.83 2.13
N ILE A 111 15.95 -8.93 2.23
CA ILE A 111 15.60 -8.27 3.50
C ILE A 111 15.30 -9.32 4.58
N ILE A 112 14.38 -10.25 4.32
CA ILE A 112 14.03 -11.31 5.29
C ILE A 112 15.24 -12.18 5.61
N PHE A 113 16.02 -12.57 4.60
CA PHE A 113 17.22 -13.40 4.77
C PHE A 113 18.29 -12.69 5.63
N ASN A 114 18.59 -11.41 5.33
CA ASN A 114 19.61 -10.64 6.03
C ASN A 114 19.20 -10.38 7.48
N LEU A 115 17.93 -10.05 7.74
CA LEU A 115 17.39 -9.88 9.09
C LEU A 115 17.47 -11.19 9.90
N LYS A 116 17.09 -12.33 9.30
CA LYS A 116 17.23 -13.66 9.92
C LYS A 116 18.69 -13.94 10.29
N ARG A 117 19.61 -13.72 9.35
CA ARG A 117 21.04 -13.93 9.57
C ARG A 117 21.58 -13.06 10.71
N HIS A 118 21.22 -11.76 10.69
CA HIS A 118 21.59 -10.84 11.76
C HIS A 118 21.11 -11.34 13.13
N LEU A 119 19.85 -11.81 13.20
CA LEU A 119 19.29 -12.35 14.45
C LEU A 119 20.03 -13.61 14.92
N LEU A 120 20.37 -14.52 14.02
CA LEU A 120 21.13 -15.73 14.34
C LEU A 120 22.54 -15.42 14.80
N ASP A 121 23.25 -14.50 14.16
CA ASP A 121 24.63 -14.10 14.47
C ASP A 121 24.71 -13.38 15.82
N ASN A 122 23.66 -12.65 16.22
CA ASN A 122 23.63 -11.86 17.46
C ASN A 122 22.72 -12.46 18.54
N GLY A 123 22.09 -13.61 18.31
CA GLY A 123 21.07 -14.18 19.20
C GLY A 123 21.50 -14.33 20.67
N LYS A 124 22.76 -14.73 20.92
CA LYS A 124 23.30 -14.82 22.29
C LYS A 124 23.31 -13.46 23.00
N LYS A 125 23.64 -12.37 22.30
CA LYS A 125 23.66 -11.02 22.87
C LYS A 125 22.26 -10.53 23.19
N TYR A 126 21.26 -10.83 22.33
CA TYR A 126 19.86 -10.52 22.61
C TYR A 126 19.35 -11.25 23.86
N ILE A 127 19.69 -12.54 24.03
CA ILE A 127 19.26 -13.36 25.19
C ILE A 127 19.87 -12.86 26.52
N VAL A 128 21.12 -12.39 26.51
CA VAL A 128 21.81 -11.90 27.69
C VAL A 128 21.65 -10.38 27.89
N GLU A 129 20.71 -9.78 27.23
CA GLU A 129 20.36 -8.34 27.31
C GLU A 129 21.52 -7.37 27.01
N LYS A 130 22.47 -7.80 26.20
CA LYS A 130 23.59 -6.97 25.75
C LYS A 130 23.26 -6.22 24.45
N ARG A 131 22.11 -5.55 24.45
CA ARG A 131 21.58 -4.83 23.28
C ARG A 131 22.57 -3.77 22.75
N ASP A 132 23.26 -3.08 23.66
CA ASP A 132 24.19 -1.99 23.30
C ASP A 132 25.42 -2.49 22.54
N GLU A 133 25.77 -3.78 22.67
CA GLU A 133 26.85 -4.42 21.91
C GLU A 133 26.45 -4.83 20.49
N ILE A 134 25.18 -4.59 20.08
CA ILE A 134 24.65 -4.97 18.77
C ILE A 134 24.52 -3.72 17.91
N ASP A 135 25.09 -3.76 16.71
CA ASP A 135 24.94 -2.69 15.73
C ASP A 135 23.49 -2.51 15.27
N ALA A 136 23.10 -1.27 14.97
CA ALA A 136 21.81 -0.98 14.32
C ALA A 136 21.70 -1.70 12.96
N LEU A 137 20.49 -2.11 12.60
CA LEU A 137 20.23 -2.86 11.36
C LEU A 137 20.65 -2.10 10.11
N MET A 138 20.45 -0.77 10.10
CA MET A 138 20.82 0.10 8.99
C MET A 138 22.35 0.31 8.81
N LYS A 139 23.19 -0.18 9.71
CA LYS A 139 24.64 -0.09 9.57
C LYS A 139 25.24 -1.15 8.64
N LYS A 140 24.78 -2.39 8.79
CA LYS A 140 25.43 -3.55 8.15
C LYS A 140 24.47 -4.58 7.57
N THR A 141 23.21 -4.54 7.95
CA THR A 141 22.22 -5.60 7.63
C THR A 141 21.30 -5.17 6.50
N VAL A 142 20.90 -3.90 6.48
CA VAL A 142 19.99 -3.31 5.49
C VAL A 142 20.60 -2.01 4.99
N GLU A 143 20.55 -1.77 3.69
CA GLU A 143 21.04 -0.55 3.05
C GLU A 143 19.92 0.48 2.88
N GLU A 144 20.27 1.78 2.86
CA GLU A 144 19.30 2.87 2.66
C GLU A 144 18.50 2.68 1.36
N GLY A 145 19.17 2.36 0.26
CA GLY A 145 18.52 2.11 -1.03
C GLY A 145 17.49 0.99 -0.99
N GLU A 146 17.64 -0.02 -0.11
CA GLU A 146 16.67 -1.09 0.03
C GLU A 146 15.37 -0.60 0.64
N ILE A 147 15.41 0.23 1.68
CA ILE A 147 14.20 0.71 2.33
C ILE A 147 13.49 1.80 1.52
N TRP A 148 14.25 2.75 0.91
CA TRP A 148 13.67 3.90 0.22
C TRP A 148 13.14 3.59 -1.17
N THR A 149 13.48 2.45 -1.78
CA THR A 149 12.93 2.04 -3.10
C THR A 149 11.67 1.18 -3.02
N CYS A 150 11.15 0.90 -1.81
CA CYS A 150 9.90 0.17 -1.64
C CYS A 150 8.68 1.06 -1.94
N THR A 151 7.86 0.64 -2.90
CA THR A 151 6.60 1.30 -3.27
C THR A 151 5.41 0.95 -2.36
N THR A 152 5.59 0.14 -1.34
CA THR A 152 4.52 -0.37 -0.45
C THR A 152 3.31 -0.99 -1.20
N CYS A 153 3.53 -1.52 -2.38
CA CYS A 153 2.46 -2.03 -3.25
C CYS A 153 1.85 -3.38 -2.82
N GLY A 154 2.45 -4.09 -1.86
CA GLY A 154 1.94 -5.36 -1.32
C GLY A 154 2.14 -6.59 -2.20
N ALA A 155 2.78 -6.49 -3.37
CA ALA A 155 2.95 -7.63 -4.28
C ALA A 155 3.72 -8.79 -3.62
N CYS A 156 4.78 -8.48 -2.85
CA CYS A 156 5.58 -9.46 -2.13
C CYS A 156 4.79 -10.20 -1.04
N MET A 157 3.91 -9.50 -0.33
CA MET A 157 3.04 -10.08 0.69
C MET A 157 1.97 -10.97 0.06
N TYR A 158 1.33 -10.49 -1.00
CA TYR A 158 0.26 -11.22 -1.70
C TYR A 158 0.69 -12.58 -2.25
N VAL A 159 1.92 -12.68 -2.76
CA VAL A 159 2.41 -13.95 -3.35
C VAL A 159 3.10 -14.88 -2.35
N CYS A 160 3.24 -14.47 -1.10
CA CYS A 160 3.96 -15.24 -0.09
C CYS A 160 3.11 -16.44 0.40
N PRO A 161 3.54 -17.69 0.15
CA PRO A 161 2.75 -18.86 0.53
C PRO A 161 2.76 -19.14 2.05
N VAL A 162 3.58 -18.43 2.80
CA VAL A 162 3.70 -18.54 4.26
C VAL A 162 3.40 -17.22 4.97
N GLU A 163 2.66 -16.31 4.30
CA GLU A 163 2.08 -15.08 4.87
C GLU A 163 3.10 -14.17 5.58
N ILE A 164 4.27 -13.92 4.94
CA ILE A 164 5.29 -13.00 5.47
C ILE A 164 4.90 -11.55 5.18
N GLU A 165 4.95 -10.72 6.20
CA GLU A 165 4.63 -9.30 6.15
C GLU A 165 5.90 -8.46 5.90
N HIS A 166 6.22 -8.21 4.63
CA HIS A 166 7.43 -7.47 4.25
C HIS A 166 7.31 -5.95 4.48
N ILE A 167 6.15 -5.36 4.15
CA ILE A 167 5.94 -3.91 4.20
C ILE A 167 6.04 -3.35 5.62
N PRO A 168 5.40 -3.94 6.65
CA PRO A 168 5.54 -3.46 8.03
C PRO A 168 7.00 -3.37 8.48
N LYS A 169 7.82 -4.37 8.11
CA LYS A 169 9.26 -4.37 8.45
C LYS A 169 10.03 -3.22 7.80
N LEU A 170 9.76 -2.95 6.51
CA LEU A 170 10.41 -1.85 5.79
C LEU A 170 9.95 -0.49 6.29
N VAL A 171 8.65 -0.34 6.59
CA VAL A 171 8.11 0.92 7.13
C VAL A 171 8.62 1.14 8.56
N GLY A 172 8.72 0.09 9.38
CA GLY A 172 9.32 0.18 10.72
C GLY A 172 10.78 0.67 10.68
N LEU A 173 11.59 0.21 9.71
CA LEU A 173 12.95 0.74 9.50
C LEU A 173 12.93 2.21 9.07
N ARG A 174 12.02 2.63 8.18
CA ARG A 174 11.85 4.03 7.81
C ARG A 174 11.47 4.90 9.01
N GLN A 175 10.55 4.42 9.86
CA GLN A 175 10.16 5.11 11.10
C GLN A 175 11.36 5.32 12.02
N GLY A 176 12.20 4.31 12.24
CA GLY A 176 13.43 4.44 13.00
C GLY A 176 14.39 5.47 12.40
N GLN A 177 14.56 5.46 11.07
CA GLN A 177 15.43 6.43 10.40
C GLN A 177 14.88 7.87 10.45
N VAL A 178 13.57 8.06 10.25
CA VAL A 178 12.96 9.40 10.22
C VAL A 178 12.81 9.99 11.62
N LEU A 179 12.26 9.21 12.57
CA LEU A 179 11.85 9.73 13.88
C LEU A 179 13.00 9.73 14.90
N MET A 180 13.90 8.72 14.84
CA MET A 180 15.00 8.60 15.82
C MET A 180 16.31 9.18 15.30
N GLU A 181 16.61 9.01 14.01
CA GLU A 181 17.90 9.37 13.43
C GLU A 181 17.86 10.65 12.57
N SER A 182 16.65 11.14 12.22
CA SER A 182 16.45 12.23 11.25
C SER A 182 17.19 12.02 9.92
N LYS A 183 17.27 10.75 9.48
CA LYS A 183 17.94 10.32 8.24
C LYS A 183 16.92 9.87 7.21
N PHE A 184 16.87 10.57 6.11
CA PHE A 184 16.02 10.26 4.95
C PHE A 184 16.57 10.95 3.70
N PRO A 185 16.15 10.56 2.48
CA PRO A 185 16.55 11.23 1.25
C PRO A 185 16.30 12.74 1.31
N SER A 186 17.27 13.54 0.89
CA SER A 186 17.24 15.01 1.00
C SER A 186 16.03 15.63 0.29
N GLU A 187 15.55 14.98 -0.77
CA GLU A 187 14.37 15.36 -1.56
C GLU A 187 13.08 15.35 -0.72
N LEU A 188 13.05 14.63 0.38
CA LEU A 188 11.91 14.59 1.30
C LEU A 188 11.87 15.79 2.25
N ASN A 189 12.94 16.60 2.37
CA ASN A 189 12.91 17.81 3.21
C ASN A 189 11.82 18.81 2.78
N PRO A 190 11.68 19.19 1.50
CA PRO A 190 10.56 20.02 1.05
C PRO A 190 9.20 19.37 1.30
N PHE A 191 9.09 18.06 1.06
CA PHE A 191 7.86 17.33 1.28
C PHE A 191 7.39 17.43 2.75
N PHE A 192 8.23 17.06 3.72
CA PHE A 192 7.87 17.12 5.14
C PHE A 192 7.56 18.54 5.58
N LYS A 193 8.39 19.52 5.20
CA LYS A 193 8.14 20.93 5.51
C LYS A 193 6.80 21.41 4.96
N ASN A 194 6.47 21.09 3.72
CA ASN A 194 5.21 21.48 3.09
C ASN A 194 4.01 20.81 3.78
N MET A 195 4.16 19.54 4.18
CA MET A 195 3.13 18.80 4.91
C MET A 195 2.87 19.41 6.29
N GLU A 196 3.92 19.84 7.00
CA GLU A 196 3.80 20.51 8.31
C GLU A 196 3.16 21.90 8.21
N THR A 197 3.59 22.71 7.22
CA THR A 197 3.17 24.11 7.12
C THR A 197 1.87 24.31 6.35
N ASN A 198 1.63 23.53 5.30
CA ASN A 198 0.52 23.71 4.36
C ASN A 198 -0.41 22.49 4.27
N SER A 199 -0.12 21.42 5.00
CA SER A 199 -0.84 20.14 4.96
C SER A 199 -1.08 19.62 3.55
N ASN A 200 -0.12 19.85 2.66
CA ASN A 200 -0.08 19.26 1.31
C ASN A 200 1.36 19.19 0.78
N PRO A 201 1.68 18.20 -0.08
CA PRO A 201 3.05 17.98 -0.57
C PRO A 201 3.61 19.13 -1.43
N TRP A 202 2.75 19.90 -2.11
CA TRP A 202 3.19 20.99 -3.00
C TRP A 202 3.52 22.28 -2.26
N GLY A 203 3.15 22.42 -0.97
CA GLY A 203 3.35 23.67 -0.21
C GLY A 203 2.44 24.83 -0.66
N ILE A 204 1.35 24.52 -1.37
CA ILE A 204 0.39 25.50 -1.85
C ILE A 204 -0.51 25.94 -0.66
N GLY A 205 -0.87 27.23 -0.62
CA GLY A 205 -1.66 27.79 0.47
C GLY A 205 -3.07 27.19 0.60
N PHE A 206 -3.60 27.12 1.82
CA PHE A 206 -4.93 26.59 2.10
C PHE A 206 -6.04 27.28 1.31
N SER A 207 -5.92 28.61 1.07
CA SER A 207 -6.91 29.40 0.33
C SER A 207 -7.14 28.93 -1.10
N GLU A 208 -6.13 28.30 -1.72
CA GLU A 208 -6.18 27.82 -3.11
C GLU A 208 -6.77 26.42 -3.25
N ARG A 209 -6.99 25.72 -2.11
CA ARG A 209 -7.42 24.32 -2.12
C ARG A 209 -8.78 24.08 -2.79
N ALA A 210 -9.66 25.07 -2.78
CA ALA A 210 -10.98 25.01 -3.40
C ALA A 210 -11.06 25.71 -4.77
N ASP A 211 -9.95 26.19 -5.32
CA ASP A 211 -9.94 26.95 -6.58
C ASP A 211 -10.44 26.16 -7.77
N TRP A 212 -10.26 24.85 -7.77
CA TRP A 212 -10.77 23.95 -8.81
C TRP A 212 -12.31 23.99 -8.94
N ALA A 213 -13.01 24.37 -7.86
CA ALA A 213 -14.48 24.36 -7.78
C ALA A 213 -15.13 25.72 -8.12
N LYS A 214 -14.35 26.80 -8.35
CA LYS A 214 -14.87 28.17 -8.53
C LYS A 214 -15.96 28.30 -9.62
N ASP A 215 -15.87 27.49 -10.67
CA ASP A 215 -16.79 27.54 -11.82
C ASP A 215 -17.84 26.40 -11.78
N LEU A 216 -17.98 25.72 -10.63
CA LEU A 216 -18.87 24.57 -10.46
C LEU A 216 -19.89 24.84 -9.36
N ASP A 217 -21.07 24.28 -9.50
CA ASP A 217 -22.09 24.26 -8.44
C ASP A 217 -21.72 23.17 -7.40
N VAL A 218 -20.78 23.51 -6.52
CA VAL A 218 -20.30 22.67 -5.43
C VAL A 218 -20.36 23.44 -4.12
N LYS A 219 -21.12 22.94 -3.17
CA LYS A 219 -21.29 23.59 -1.86
C LYS A 219 -20.24 23.10 -0.88
N SER A 220 -19.77 24.01 -0.03
CA SER A 220 -18.99 23.64 1.14
C SER A 220 -19.90 23.01 2.20
N ILE A 221 -19.33 22.18 3.07
CA ILE A 221 -20.08 21.56 4.17
C ILE A 221 -20.60 22.60 5.18
N LYS A 222 -20.03 23.81 5.21
CA LYS A 222 -20.53 24.94 5.99
C LYS A 222 -21.85 25.49 5.42
N GLU A 223 -21.97 25.51 4.10
CA GLU A 223 -23.16 25.99 3.39
C GLU A 223 -24.23 24.89 3.29
N HIS A 224 -23.81 23.61 3.34
CA HIS A 224 -24.68 22.44 3.24
C HIS A 224 -24.31 21.36 4.28
N PRO A 225 -24.60 21.64 5.58
CA PRO A 225 -24.18 20.75 6.69
C PRO A 225 -24.91 19.41 6.73
N ASP A 226 -26.07 19.29 6.09
CA ASP A 226 -26.88 18.09 6.06
C ASP A 226 -26.59 17.18 4.85
N ALA A 227 -25.55 17.48 4.05
CA ALA A 227 -25.17 16.69 2.90
C ALA A 227 -24.99 15.22 3.26
N GLU A 228 -25.52 14.32 2.40
CA GLU A 228 -25.42 12.87 2.61
C GLU A 228 -23.96 12.40 2.55
N TYR A 229 -23.19 12.96 1.62
CA TYR A 229 -21.80 12.59 1.41
C TYR A 229 -20.86 13.78 1.57
N LEU A 230 -19.71 13.53 2.16
CA LEU A 230 -18.54 14.38 2.02
C LEU A 230 -17.72 13.90 0.83
N LEU A 231 -17.54 14.71 -0.21
CA LEU A 231 -16.57 14.46 -1.26
C LEU A 231 -15.17 14.87 -0.77
N TRP A 232 -14.35 13.90 -0.46
CA TRP A 232 -12.93 14.08 -0.16
C TRP A 232 -12.14 14.18 -1.45
N VAL A 233 -11.69 15.38 -1.78
CA VAL A 233 -10.97 15.69 -3.03
C VAL A 233 -9.53 15.21 -2.99
N GLY A 234 -8.88 15.34 -1.84
CA GLY A 234 -7.47 15.03 -1.64
C GLY A 234 -6.53 16.04 -2.27
N CYS A 235 -5.25 15.97 -1.90
CA CYS A 235 -4.27 16.97 -2.36
C CYS A 235 -4.09 16.96 -3.89
N ALA A 236 -4.00 15.78 -4.52
CA ALA A 236 -3.86 15.69 -5.97
C ALA A 236 -5.06 16.32 -6.70
N GLY A 237 -6.29 15.96 -6.33
CA GLY A 237 -7.51 16.50 -6.92
C GLY A 237 -7.68 18.01 -6.73
N SER A 238 -7.04 18.58 -5.69
CA SER A 238 -7.09 20.02 -5.40
C SER A 238 -6.03 20.84 -6.12
N PHE A 239 -4.81 20.30 -6.32
CA PHE A 239 -3.65 21.09 -6.73
C PHE A 239 -3.03 20.67 -8.06
N ASP A 240 -3.07 19.38 -8.42
CA ASP A 240 -2.50 18.91 -9.68
C ASP A 240 -3.47 19.10 -10.84
N GLU A 241 -3.02 19.75 -11.93
CA GLU A 241 -3.87 20.13 -13.06
C GLU A 241 -4.50 18.94 -13.81
N ARG A 242 -3.80 17.80 -13.86
CA ARG A 242 -4.34 16.57 -14.47
C ARG A 242 -5.42 15.97 -13.55
N SER A 243 -5.16 15.93 -12.26
CA SER A 243 -6.06 15.37 -11.25
C SER A 243 -7.29 16.27 -10.99
N LYS A 244 -7.19 17.59 -11.14
CA LYS A 244 -8.35 18.50 -11.15
C LYS A 244 -9.39 18.13 -12.20
N LYS A 245 -8.96 17.61 -13.37
CA LYS A 245 -9.88 17.12 -14.40
C LYS A 245 -10.67 15.90 -13.92
N ILE A 246 -10.04 15.01 -13.11
CA ILE A 246 -10.72 13.87 -12.49
C ILE A 246 -11.79 14.38 -11.52
N THR A 247 -11.42 15.32 -10.65
CA THR A 247 -12.34 15.93 -9.67
C THR A 247 -13.56 16.55 -10.34
N LYS A 248 -13.33 17.36 -11.37
CA LYS A 248 -14.42 17.99 -12.16
C LYS A 248 -15.31 16.97 -12.85
N ALA A 249 -14.74 15.90 -13.38
CA ALA A 249 -15.48 14.81 -14.00
C ALA A 249 -16.34 14.07 -12.98
N LEU A 250 -15.79 13.78 -11.79
CA LEU A 250 -16.55 13.14 -10.72
C LEU A 250 -17.70 14.02 -10.23
N VAL A 251 -17.49 15.32 -10.04
CA VAL A 251 -18.56 16.27 -9.68
C VAL A 251 -19.68 16.25 -10.73
N LYS A 252 -19.33 16.24 -12.02
CA LYS A 252 -20.34 16.15 -13.11
C LYS A 252 -21.16 14.84 -12.99
N ILE A 253 -20.51 13.72 -12.66
CA ILE A 253 -21.19 12.42 -12.47
C ILE A 253 -22.11 12.49 -11.26
N LEU A 254 -21.64 13.00 -10.11
CA LEU A 254 -22.42 13.10 -8.89
C LEU A 254 -23.68 13.96 -9.08
N ASN A 255 -23.51 15.14 -9.72
CA ASN A 255 -24.64 16.03 -10.05
C ASN A 255 -25.63 15.37 -11.01
N HIS A 256 -25.13 14.64 -12.04
CA HIS A 256 -26.00 13.94 -13.00
C HIS A 256 -26.82 12.81 -12.35
N ALA A 257 -26.24 12.12 -11.36
CA ALA A 257 -26.88 11.06 -10.58
C ALA A 257 -27.68 11.58 -9.38
N GLU A 258 -27.81 12.91 -9.24
CA GLU A 258 -28.51 13.57 -8.12
C GLU A 258 -28.02 13.08 -6.75
N ILE A 259 -26.69 12.94 -6.61
CA ILE A 259 -26.06 12.62 -5.32
C ILE A 259 -25.90 13.90 -4.51
N ASP A 260 -26.41 13.88 -3.30
CA ASP A 260 -26.29 14.97 -2.34
C ASP A 260 -24.92 14.93 -1.67
N PHE A 261 -24.07 15.91 -1.97
CA PHE A 261 -22.69 15.99 -1.44
C PHE A 261 -22.24 17.41 -1.16
N ALA A 262 -21.25 17.52 -0.27
CA ALA A 262 -20.53 18.75 0.01
C ALA A 262 -19.01 18.50 0.08
N ILE A 263 -18.20 19.56 0.07
CA ILE A 263 -16.74 19.49 0.24
C ILE A 263 -16.29 20.24 1.50
N LEU A 264 -15.12 19.88 2.04
CA LEU A 264 -14.51 20.67 3.13
C LEU A 264 -13.89 21.98 2.62
N GLY A 265 -13.59 22.06 1.34
CA GLY A 265 -12.97 23.24 0.74
C GLY A 265 -11.60 23.53 1.35
N THR A 266 -11.42 24.76 1.85
CA THR A 266 -10.14 25.21 2.45
C THR A 266 -9.80 24.56 3.80
N GLU A 267 -10.76 23.88 4.45
CA GLU A 267 -10.50 23.14 5.70
C GLU A 267 -10.03 21.70 5.48
N GLU A 268 -10.12 21.18 4.24
CA GLU A 268 -9.56 19.87 3.91
C GLU A 268 -8.04 19.89 4.01
N LYS A 269 -7.44 18.87 4.61
CA LYS A 269 -5.99 18.69 4.71
C LYS A 269 -5.56 17.43 3.97
N CYS A 270 -4.29 17.06 4.05
CA CYS A 270 -3.83 15.77 3.51
C CYS A 270 -4.33 14.62 4.41
N CYS A 271 -4.66 13.48 3.79
CA CYS A 271 -4.98 12.26 4.56
C CYS A 271 -3.77 11.65 5.29
N GLY A 272 -2.54 12.10 5.00
CA GLY A 272 -1.33 11.62 5.64
C GLY A 272 -0.74 10.31 5.09
N ASP A 273 -1.32 9.70 4.05
CA ASP A 273 -0.82 8.41 3.50
C ASP A 273 0.69 8.43 3.25
N SER A 274 1.18 9.42 2.51
CA SER A 274 2.62 9.49 2.18
C SER A 274 3.48 9.68 3.42
N SER A 275 3.05 10.49 4.40
CA SER A 275 3.77 10.67 5.67
C SER A 275 3.92 9.34 6.41
N LYS A 276 2.84 8.55 6.53
CA LYS A 276 2.87 7.23 7.17
C LYS A 276 3.80 6.27 6.43
N ARG A 277 3.68 6.17 5.10
CA ARG A 277 4.50 5.25 4.28
C ARG A 277 5.97 5.64 4.25
N LEU A 278 6.29 6.92 4.41
CA LEU A 278 7.65 7.43 4.53
C LEU A 278 8.22 7.32 5.96
N GLY A 279 7.43 6.86 6.93
CA GLY A 279 7.87 6.63 8.30
C GLY A 279 7.73 7.84 9.23
N ASN A 280 7.15 8.97 8.79
CA ASN A 280 6.84 10.09 9.66
C ASN A 280 5.48 9.88 10.35
N GLU A 281 5.45 8.97 11.31
CA GLU A 281 4.25 8.58 12.04
C GLU A 281 3.67 9.75 12.85
N TYR A 282 4.52 10.60 13.45
CA TYR A 282 4.07 11.76 14.22
C TYR A 282 3.25 12.72 13.34
N LEU A 283 3.79 13.10 12.18
CA LEU A 283 3.10 13.99 11.25
C LEU A 283 1.79 13.37 10.73
N PHE A 284 1.80 12.05 10.48
CA PHE A 284 0.59 11.33 10.10
C PHE A 284 -0.49 11.40 11.18
N GLN A 285 -0.14 11.11 12.44
CA GLN A 285 -1.08 11.10 13.56
C GLN A 285 -1.69 12.48 13.81
N MET A 286 -0.88 13.54 13.78
CA MET A 286 -1.36 14.91 13.94
C MET A 286 -2.36 15.31 12.85
N GLN A 287 -2.06 14.99 11.59
CA GLN A 287 -2.98 15.26 10.47
C GLN A 287 -4.26 14.44 10.58
N ALA A 288 -4.17 13.18 10.97
CA ALA A 288 -5.33 12.32 11.14
C ALA A 288 -6.25 12.79 12.27
N ALA A 289 -5.67 13.18 13.42
CA ALA A 289 -6.43 13.69 14.56
C ALA A 289 -7.24 14.93 14.19
N GLU A 290 -6.62 15.90 13.50
CA GLU A 290 -7.33 17.08 13.02
C GLU A 290 -8.50 16.73 12.10
N MET A 291 -8.33 15.78 11.18
CA MET A 291 -9.39 15.40 10.25
C MET A 291 -10.50 14.61 10.95
N ILE A 292 -10.18 13.70 11.86
CA ILE A 292 -11.18 12.93 12.63
C ILE A 292 -12.06 13.88 13.46
N ASN A 293 -11.44 14.85 14.13
CA ASN A 293 -12.17 15.86 14.91
C ASN A 293 -13.02 16.77 14.00
N LEU A 294 -12.51 17.10 12.80
CA LEU A 294 -13.25 17.90 11.82
C LEU A 294 -14.46 17.15 11.26
N PHE A 295 -14.33 15.85 10.98
CA PHE A 295 -15.47 15.03 10.54
C PHE A 295 -16.58 14.97 11.61
N LYS A 296 -16.22 14.88 12.89
CA LYS A 296 -17.19 14.97 13.98
C LYS A 296 -17.85 16.32 14.07
N LYS A 297 -17.07 17.40 13.96
CA LYS A 297 -17.56 18.78 13.98
C LYS A 297 -18.68 19.02 12.96
N TYR A 298 -18.53 18.46 11.76
CA TYR A 298 -19.49 18.58 10.66
C TYR A 298 -20.50 17.43 10.58
N GLY A 299 -20.46 16.47 11.48
CA GLY A 299 -21.38 15.34 11.50
C GLY A 299 -21.32 14.45 10.26
N VAL A 300 -20.12 14.32 9.63
CA VAL A 300 -19.88 13.55 8.41
C VAL A 300 -20.26 12.09 8.63
N LYS A 301 -21.09 11.53 7.76
CA LYS A 301 -21.57 10.13 7.85
C LYS A 301 -20.96 9.24 6.78
N LYS A 302 -20.77 9.78 5.57
CA LYS A 302 -20.25 9.03 4.42
C LYS A 302 -19.19 9.88 3.71
N ILE A 303 -18.10 9.25 3.28
CA ILE A 303 -17.01 9.92 2.57
C ILE A 303 -16.83 9.24 1.20
N ILE A 304 -16.91 10.03 0.13
CA ILE A 304 -16.51 9.61 -1.21
C ILE A 304 -15.06 10.04 -1.41
N THR A 305 -14.18 9.12 -1.78
CA THR A 305 -12.78 9.41 -2.06
C THR A 305 -12.45 9.29 -3.55
N LEU A 306 -11.63 10.21 -4.04
CA LEU A 306 -11.10 10.21 -5.41
C LEU A 306 -9.87 9.30 -5.57
N CYS A 307 -9.10 9.12 -4.50
CA CYS A 307 -7.80 8.47 -4.51
C CYS A 307 -7.80 7.19 -3.68
N PRO A 308 -7.31 6.04 -4.21
CA PRO A 308 -7.20 4.80 -3.46
C PRO A 308 -6.32 4.89 -2.21
N HIS A 309 -5.31 5.77 -2.21
CA HIS A 309 -4.46 6.02 -1.04
C HIS A 309 -5.27 6.62 0.11
N GLY A 310 -6.02 7.71 -0.15
CA GLY A 310 -6.92 8.30 0.84
C GLY A 310 -8.01 7.33 1.29
N PHE A 311 -8.58 6.56 0.35
CA PHE A 311 -9.54 5.50 0.67
C PHE A 311 -8.96 4.48 1.66
N ASN A 312 -7.77 3.95 1.36
CA ASN A 312 -7.08 2.99 2.21
C ASN A 312 -6.76 3.59 3.59
N THR A 313 -6.27 4.82 3.62
CA THR A 313 -5.91 5.52 4.86
C THR A 313 -7.11 5.70 5.78
N PHE A 314 -8.23 6.18 5.27
CA PHE A 314 -9.45 6.35 6.09
C PHE A 314 -10.03 5.03 6.54
N LYS A 315 -10.03 4.03 5.66
CA LYS A 315 -10.66 2.74 5.94
C LYS A 315 -9.82 1.84 6.84
N ASN A 316 -8.49 1.84 6.65
CA ASN A 316 -7.62 0.83 7.25
C ASN A 316 -6.61 1.41 8.26
N ASP A 317 -6.11 2.65 8.07
CA ASP A 317 -5.08 3.22 8.94
C ASP A 317 -5.67 4.10 10.06
N TYR A 318 -6.64 4.96 9.77
CA TYR A 318 -7.27 5.84 10.77
C TYR A 318 -7.93 5.09 11.92
N PRO A 319 -8.65 3.97 11.71
CA PRO A 319 -9.23 3.22 12.83
C PRO A 319 -8.22 2.78 13.89
N LYS A 320 -6.95 2.59 13.52
CA LYS A 320 -5.88 2.17 14.43
C LYS A 320 -5.35 3.30 15.33
N LEU A 321 -5.75 4.56 15.05
CA LEU A 321 -5.35 5.73 15.82
C LEU A 321 -6.31 6.08 16.95
N LEU A 322 -7.55 5.61 16.88
CA LEU A 322 -8.67 6.10 17.69
C LEU A 322 -8.49 5.92 19.19
N ASP A 323 -7.71 4.93 19.60
CA ASP A 323 -7.49 4.59 20.99
C ASP A 323 -6.04 4.92 21.48
N ILE A 324 -5.15 5.40 20.58
CA ILE A 324 -3.73 5.65 20.89
C ILE A 324 -3.30 7.10 20.70
N VAL A 325 -4.08 7.92 19.99
CA VAL A 325 -3.74 9.33 19.72
C VAL A 325 -4.59 10.22 20.62
N PRO A 326 -3.99 10.88 21.63
CA PRO A 326 -4.74 11.64 22.63
C PRO A 326 -5.40 12.89 22.08
N GLU A 327 -4.91 13.46 20.97
CA GLU A 327 -5.51 14.60 20.28
C GLU A 327 -6.84 14.25 19.59
N ILE A 328 -7.17 12.96 19.47
CA ILE A 328 -8.49 12.52 18.99
C ILE A 328 -9.47 12.54 20.17
N GLU A 329 -10.44 13.44 20.11
CA GLU A 329 -11.49 13.51 21.10
C GLU A 329 -12.29 12.19 21.13
N LYS A 330 -12.64 11.71 22.34
CA LYS A 330 -13.36 10.42 22.49
C LYS A 330 -14.66 10.36 21.67
N ASP A 331 -15.43 11.43 21.65
CA ASP A 331 -16.66 11.52 20.87
C ASP A 331 -16.38 11.53 19.37
N SER A 332 -15.24 12.07 18.94
CA SER A 332 -14.78 12.05 17.55
C SER A 332 -14.36 10.64 17.13
N ALA A 333 -13.67 9.90 18.00
CA ALA A 333 -13.32 8.52 17.79
C ALA A 333 -14.57 7.63 17.59
N GLU A 334 -15.55 7.74 18.50
CA GLU A 334 -16.82 7.00 18.40
C GLU A 334 -17.66 7.39 17.18
N HIS A 335 -17.55 8.64 16.74
CA HIS A 335 -18.19 9.10 15.51
C HIS A 335 -17.52 8.49 14.28
N PHE A 336 -16.17 8.54 14.23
CA PHE A 336 -15.39 8.04 13.08
C PHE A 336 -15.61 6.54 12.85
N LYS A 337 -15.74 5.73 13.89
CA LYS A 337 -16.07 4.28 13.79
C LYS A 337 -17.34 4.00 12.98
N LYS A 338 -18.24 4.99 12.82
CA LYS A 338 -19.52 4.87 12.11
C LYS A 338 -19.48 5.47 10.70
N ILE A 339 -18.39 6.10 10.31
CA ILE A 339 -18.27 6.72 8.98
C ILE A 339 -18.09 5.62 7.93
N GLU A 340 -18.91 5.67 6.90
CA GLU A 340 -18.76 4.83 5.72
C GLU A 340 -17.80 5.52 4.73
N VAL A 341 -16.75 4.83 4.31
CA VAL A 341 -15.79 5.34 3.33
C VAL A 341 -15.93 4.57 2.02
N ILE A 342 -16.17 5.26 0.92
CA ILE A 342 -16.43 4.69 -0.40
C ILE A 342 -15.45 5.29 -1.41
N HIS A 343 -14.84 4.48 -2.25
CA HIS A 343 -14.08 4.96 -3.40
C HIS A 343 -15.04 5.26 -4.56
N HIS A 344 -14.74 6.30 -5.38
CA HIS A 344 -15.63 6.71 -6.47
C HIS A 344 -15.98 5.58 -7.47
N VAL A 345 -15.08 4.62 -7.69
CA VAL A 345 -15.30 3.53 -8.65
C VAL A 345 -16.45 2.59 -8.24
N PRO A 346 -16.49 1.99 -7.04
CA PRO A 346 -17.66 1.23 -6.60
C PRO A 346 -18.95 2.05 -6.62
N LEU A 347 -18.87 3.33 -6.24
CA LEU A 347 -20.05 4.21 -6.28
C LEU A 347 -20.58 4.37 -7.70
N ILE A 348 -19.74 4.73 -8.66
CA ILE A 348 -20.13 4.87 -10.08
C ILE A 348 -20.72 3.56 -10.61
N ASN A 349 -20.08 2.42 -10.29
CA ASN A 349 -20.54 1.12 -10.74
C ASN A 349 -21.97 0.80 -10.22
N ASN A 350 -22.22 1.10 -8.95
CA ASN A 350 -23.54 0.92 -8.34
C ASN A 350 -24.59 1.85 -8.98
N LEU A 351 -24.25 3.13 -9.20
CA LEU A 351 -25.16 4.08 -9.86
C LEU A 351 -25.55 3.65 -11.28
N ILE A 352 -24.62 3.07 -12.04
CA ILE A 352 -24.90 2.51 -13.37
C ILE A 352 -25.85 1.30 -13.23
N LYS A 353 -25.58 0.37 -12.32
CA LYS A 353 -26.40 -0.83 -12.11
C LYS A 353 -27.80 -0.52 -11.61
N GLU A 354 -27.96 0.52 -10.83
CA GLU A 354 -29.24 1.00 -10.31
C GLU A 354 -30.00 1.88 -11.30
N ASN A 355 -29.47 2.10 -12.51
CA ASN A 355 -30.00 2.99 -13.53
C ASN A 355 -30.16 4.46 -13.08
N ARG A 356 -29.36 4.88 -12.09
CA ARG A 356 -29.27 6.27 -11.63
C ARG A 356 -28.26 7.07 -12.44
N LEU A 357 -27.39 6.38 -13.19
CA LEU A 357 -26.42 6.97 -14.09
C LEU A 357 -26.52 6.28 -15.46
N GLU A 358 -27.20 6.94 -16.41
CA GLU A 358 -27.39 6.40 -17.75
C GLU A 358 -26.18 6.71 -18.65
N ILE A 359 -25.57 5.69 -19.24
CA ILE A 359 -24.52 5.82 -20.25
C ILE A 359 -25.17 6.04 -21.61
N LYS A 360 -25.24 7.29 -22.07
CA LYS A 360 -25.92 7.67 -23.33
C LYS A 360 -25.13 7.33 -24.58
N LYS A 361 -23.80 7.40 -24.50
CA LYS A 361 -22.93 7.19 -25.65
C LYS A 361 -21.74 6.32 -25.26
N LYS A 362 -21.62 5.16 -25.91
CA LYS A 362 -20.41 4.35 -25.80
C LYS A 362 -19.31 4.88 -26.72
N THR A 363 -18.08 4.80 -26.24
CA THR A 363 -16.91 5.14 -27.06
C THR A 363 -16.44 3.94 -27.88
N ASN A 364 -15.89 4.19 -29.06
CA ASN A 364 -15.23 3.16 -29.88
C ASN A 364 -13.71 3.08 -29.63
N GLN A 365 -13.23 3.70 -28.54
CA GLN A 365 -11.82 3.63 -28.15
C GLN A 365 -11.49 2.29 -27.49
N ALA A 366 -10.28 1.78 -27.73
CA ALA A 366 -9.79 0.57 -27.10
C ALA A 366 -9.21 0.94 -25.73
N PHE A 367 -9.67 0.27 -24.67
CA PHE A 367 -9.20 0.46 -23.31
C PHE A 367 -8.28 -0.65 -22.88
N THR A 368 -7.24 -0.29 -22.12
CA THR A 368 -6.60 -1.16 -21.15
C THR A 368 -6.78 -0.59 -19.77
N TYR A 369 -6.62 -1.40 -18.71
CA TYR A 369 -6.81 -0.95 -17.34
C TYR A 369 -5.58 -1.23 -16.47
N HIS A 370 -5.11 -0.18 -15.79
CA HIS A 370 -4.09 -0.30 -14.77
C HIS A 370 -4.75 -0.49 -13.40
N ASP A 371 -4.64 -1.70 -12.83
CA ASP A 371 -5.10 -1.97 -11.48
C ASP A 371 -4.21 -1.25 -10.46
N SER A 372 -4.74 -0.21 -9.83
CA SER A 372 -4.07 0.48 -8.73
C SER A 372 -3.91 -0.46 -7.54
N CYS A 373 -2.68 -0.61 -7.03
CA CYS A 373 -2.38 -1.55 -5.96
C CYS A 373 -3.22 -1.32 -4.69
N TYR A 374 -3.42 -0.06 -4.31
CA TYR A 374 -4.23 0.30 -3.13
C TYR A 374 -5.73 0.10 -3.32
N LEU A 375 -6.23 0.03 -4.56
CA LEU A 375 -7.63 -0.30 -4.83
C LEU A 375 -7.81 -1.82 -4.97
N GLY A 376 -7.07 -2.45 -5.86
CA GLY A 376 -7.21 -3.88 -6.19
C GLY A 376 -6.62 -4.78 -5.11
N ARG A 377 -5.29 -4.76 -4.93
CA ARG A 377 -4.60 -5.71 -4.04
C ARG A 377 -4.86 -5.45 -2.56
N HIS A 378 -4.86 -4.20 -2.13
CA HIS A 378 -5.06 -3.83 -0.73
C HIS A 378 -6.53 -3.84 -0.30
N ASN A 379 -7.47 -3.53 -1.20
CA ASN A 379 -8.90 -3.39 -0.87
C ASN A 379 -9.85 -4.26 -1.70
N ASN A 380 -9.32 -5.15 -2.54
CA ASN A 380 -10.07 -6.16 -3.33
C ASN A 380 -11.14 -5.57 -4.27
N ILE A 381 -10.95 -4.33 -4.74
CA ILE A 381 -11.84 -3.66 -5.73
C ILE A 381 -11.24 -3.88 -7.12
N ILE A 382 -11.68 -4.93 -7.81
CA ILE A 382 -11.08 -5.44 -9.05
C ILE A 382 -12.13 -5.55 -10.17
N LYS A 383 -13.35 -5.92 -9.82
CA LYS A 383 -14.44 -6.18 -10.78
C LYS A 383 -15.07 -4.88 -11.28
N GLU A 384 -15.33 -3.96 -10.38
CA GLU A 384 -16.05 -2.72 -10.61
C GLU A 384 -15.43 -1.85 -11.70
N PRO A 385 -14.11 -1.64 -11.75
CA PRO A 385 -13.48 -0.90 -12.85
C PRO A 385 -13.75 -1.53 -14.21
N ARG A 386 -13.69 -2.85 -14.30
CA ARG A 386 -13.91 -3.62 -15.53
C ARG A 386 -15.36 -3.57 -15.99
N GLU A 387 -16.30 -3.66 -15.06
CA GLU A 387 -17.74 -3.52 -15.33
C GLU A 387 -18.02 -2.13 -15.93
N ILE A 388 -17.52 -1.06 -15.30
CA ILE A 388 -17.70 0.31 -15.82
C ILE A 388 -17.11 0.46 -17.22
N LEU A 389 -15.88 0.01 -17.46
CA LEU A 389 -15.24 0.11 -18.77
C LEU A 389 -15.99 -0.69 -19.86
N ASN A 390 -16.59 -1.82 -19.52
CA ASN A 390 -17.44 -2.57 -20.44
C ASN A 390 -18.78 -1.87 -20.70
N PHE A 391 -19.32 -1.10 -19.75
CA PHE A 391 -20.50 -0.27 -19.98
C PHE A 391 -20.22 0.92 -20.88
N THR A 392 -19.03 1.50 -20.80
CA THR A 392 -18.66 2.74 -21.51
C THR A 392 -18.06 2.53 -22.89
N SER A 393 -17.64 1.30 -23.25
CA SER A 393 -17.00 1.00 -24.55
C SER A 393 -17.81 0.00 -25.39
N GLU A 394 -17.73 0.17 -26.73
CA GLU A 394 -18.17 -0.85 -27.68
C GLU A 394 -17.13 -1.97 -27.84
N LYS A 395 -15.86 -1.69 -27.51
CA LYS A 395 -14.76 -2.65 -27.61
C LYS A 395 -14.56 -3.34 -26.26
N LYS A 396 -14.17 -4.61 -26.33
CA LYS A 396 -13.79 -5.38 -25.13
C LYS A 396 -12.50 -4.79 -24.52
N LEU A 397 -12.45 -4.74 -23.20
CA LEU A 397 -11.26 -4.36 -22.44
C LEU A 397 -10.07 -5.30 -22.76
N THR A 398 -8.92 -4.72 -23.08
CA THR A 398 -7.65 -5.46 -23.22
C THR A 398 -6.96 -5.48 -21.87
N GLU A 399 -6.80 -6.66 -21.28
CA GLU A 399 -6.07 -6.79 -20.03
C GLU A 399 -4.56 -6.64 -20.23
N LEU A 400 -3.89 -5.96 -19.31
CA LEU A 400 -2.43 -5.89 -19.28
C LEU A 400 -1.85 -7.27 -18.90
N LYS A 401 -0.58 -7.52 -19.23
CA LYS A 401 0.13 -8.76 -18.89
C LYS A 401 0.06 -9.05 -17.40
N ASN A 402 0.39 -8.05 -16.58
CA ASN A 402 0.27 -8.11 -15.13
C ASN A 402 -0.97 -7.31 -14.70
N ASN A 403 -2.03 -7.99 -14.31
CA ASN A 403 -3.34 -7.38 -14.01
C ASN A 403 -3.94 -7.90 -12.70
N LYS A 404 -5.01 -7.30 -12.27
CA LYS A 404 -5.76 -7.64 -11.06
C LYS A 404 -4.83 -7.63 -9.84
N GLU A 405 -4.90 -8.70 -9.02
CA GLU A 405 -4.09 -8.89 -7.82
C GLU A 405 -2.58 -8.95 -8.13
N HIS A 406 -2.23 -9.40 -9.34
CA HIS A 406 -0.84 -9.51 -9.82
C HIS A 406 -0.36 -8.27 -10.58
N SER A 407 -1.11 -7.18 -10.54
CA SER A 407 -0.77 -5.93 -11.23
C SER A 407 0.63 -5.43 -10.86
N PHE A 408 1.41 -5.01 -11.88
CA PHE A 408 2.69 -4.35 -11.67
C PHE A 408 2.46 -2.90 -11.20
N CYS A 409 3.26 -2.41 -10.25
CA CYS A 409 3.11 -1.07 -9.66
C CYS A 409 3.39 0.04 -10.67
N CYS A 410 2.71 1.18 -10.52
CA CYS A 410 3.00 2.39 -11.29
C CYS A 410 4.27 3.14 -10.85
N GLY A 411 4.78 2.86 -9.64
CA GLY A 411 5.98 3.49 -9.09
C GLY A 411 5.74 4.60 -8.06
N ALA A 412 4.53 5.16 -7.94
CA ALA A 412 4.27 6.31 -7.06
C ALA A 412 4.22 6.01 -5.56
N GLY A 413 3.85 4.76 -5.20
CA GLY A 413 3.59 4.38 -3.80
C GLY A 413 4.82 4.46 -2.90
N GLY A 414 4.61 4.32 -1.58
CA GLY A 414 5.70 4.37 -0.59
C GLY A 414 6.39 5.72 -0.48
N GLY A 415 5.81 6.77 -1.04
CA GLY A 415 6.38 8.10 -1.08
C GLY A 415 7.36 8.35 -2.23
N LEU A 416 7.59 7.37 -3.13
CA LEU A 416 8.54 7.53 -4.24
C LEU A 416 8.12 8.64 -5.22
N MET A 417 6.85 8.98 -5.30
CA MET A 417 6.38 10.12 -6.10
C MET A 417 7.03 11.46 -5.69
N TRP A 418 7.56 11.56 -4.47
CA TRP A 418 8.17 12.75 -3.90
C TRP A 418 9.70 12.72 -3.89
N THR A 419 10.28 11.70 -4.51
CA THR A 419 11.73 11.52 -4.64
C THR A 419 12.14 11.38 -6.11
N GLU A 420 13.41 11.63 -6.40
CA GLU A 420 13.96 11.34 -7.72
C GLU A 420 14.43 9.89 -7.80
N GLU A 421 13.99 9.16 -8.83
CA GLU A 421 14.43 7.78 -9.06
C GLU A 421 15.82 7.76 -9.69
N SER A 422 16.86 7.92 -8.86
CA SER A 422 18.28 7.89 -9.29
C SER A 422 18.88 6.48 -9.38
N LEU A 423 18.22 5.47 -8.78
CA LEU A 423 18.68 4.09 -8.73
C LEU A 423 17.91 3.20 -9.72
N GLY A 424 18.63 2.41 -10.51
CA GLY A 424 18.04 1.46 -11.46
C GLY A 424 17.23 2.13 -12.57
N LYS A 425 16.21 1.41 -13.07
CA LYS A 425 15.26 1.89 -14.08
C LYS A 425 14.02 2.50 -13.43
N ARG A 426 13.36 3.43 -14.11
CA ARG A 426 12.09 3.99 -13.63
C ARG A 426 10.97 2.93 -13.70
N ILE A 427 10.28 2.72 -12.57
CA ILE A 427 9.20 1.73 -12.46
C ILE A 427 8.04 2.06 -13.39
N ASN A 428 7.68 3.35 -13.50
CA ASN A 428 6.59 3.79 -14.38
C ASN A 428 6.87 3.48 -15.85
N HIS A 429 8.12 3.59 -16.32
CA HIS A 429 8.49 3.23 -17.68
C HIS A 429 8.26 1.75 -18.00
N MET A 430 8.53 0.87 -17.02
CA MET A 430 8.27 -0.57 -17.17
C MET A 430 6.77 -0.86 -17.24
N ARG A 431 5.98 -0.23 -16.36
CA ARG A 431 4.51 -0.40 -16.38
C ARG A 431 3.89 0.17 -17.65
N THR A 432 4.36 1.33 -18.08
CA THR A 432 3.86 1.97 -19.31
C THR A 432 4.25 1.18 -20.56
N GLN A 433 5.34 0.42 -20.54
CA GLN A 433 5.65 -0.49 -21.63
C GLN A 433 4.56 -1.57 -21.82
N GLU A 434 4.02 -2.14 -20.72
CA GLU A 434 2.87 -3.06 -20.82
C GLU A 434 1.62 -2.38 -21.41
N VAL A 435 1.41 -1.08 -21.11
CA VAL A 435 0.33 -0.28 -21.71
C VAL A 435 0.53 -0.14 -23.22
N ILE A 436 1.72 0.21 -23.67
CA ILE A 436 2.07 0.33 -25.09
C ILE A 436 1.86 -1.01 -25.81
N ASP A 437 2.36 -2.10 -25.23
CA ASP A 437 2.25 -3.46 -25.77
C ASP A 437 0.79 -3.94 -25.88
N SER A 438 -0.14 -3.34 -25.14
CA SER A 438 -1.58 -3.67 -25.21
C SER A 438 -2.27 -3.13 -26.46
N HIS A 439 -1.63 -2.18 -27.17
CA HIS A 439 -2.20 -1.48 -28.33
C HIS A 439 -3.55 -0.79 -28.05
N ALA A 440 -3.84 -0.47 -26.80
CA ALA A 440 -5.01 0.30 -26.42
C ALA A 440 -4.75 1.80 -26.65
N SER A 441 -5.79 2.56 -27.03
CA SER A 441 -5.69 4.01 -27.18
C SER A 441 -5.88 4.77 -25.87
N ILE A 442 -6.43 4.11 -24.84
CA ILE A 442 -6.59 4.70 -23.50
C ILE A 442 -6.11 3.72 -22.43
N ALA A 443 -5.20 4.19 -21.57
CA ALA A 443 -4.81 3.56 -20.34
C ALA A 443 -5.74 4.07 -19.22
N ALA A 444 -6.78 3.30 -18.89
CA ALA A 444 -7.70 3.64 -17.82
C ALA A 444 -7.06 3.39 -16.45
N THR A 445 -7.30 4.30 -15.51
CA THR A 445 -6.84 4.21 -14.12
C THR A 445 -7.97 4.54 -13.15
N SER A 446 -7.74 4.35 -11.85
CA SER A 446 -8.64 4.76 -10.78
C SER A 446 -7.86 5.42 -9.65
N CYS A 447 -6.75 6.09 -9.98
CA CYS A 447 -5.85 6.70 -9.01
C CYS A 447 -5.15 7.90 -9.65
N PRO A 448 -5.24 9.10 -9.05
CA PRO A 448 -4.53 10.28 -9.55
C PRO A 448 -3.03 10.07 -9.72
N PHE A 449 -2.38 9.41 -8.74
CA PHE A 449 -0.94 9.15 -8.81
C PHE A 449 -0.58 8.16 -9.93
N CYS A 450 -1.38 7.09 -10.11
CA CYS A 450 -1.16 6.16 -11.23
C CYS A 450 -1.34 6.85 -12.58
N LEU A 451 -2.34 7.75 -12.70
CA LEU A 451 -2.55 8.54 -13.90
C LEU A 451 -1.32 9.39 -14.23
N THR A 452 -0.81 10.14 -13.25
CA THR A 452 0.38 10.97 -13.42
C THR A 452 1.59 10.12 -13.84
N MET A 453 1.86 9.01 -13.15
CA MET A 453 3.02 8.16 -13.44
C MET A 453 2.96 7.52 -14.84
N ILE A 454 1.79 7.10 -15.29
CA ILE A 454 1.62 6.52 -16.64
C ILE A 454 1.74 7.61 -17.70
N GLN A 455 1.08 8.77 -17.49
CA GLN A 455 1.13 9.87 -18.45
C GLN A 455 2.55 10.42 -18.59
N ASP A 456 3.26 10.66 -17.49
CA ASP A 456 4.66 11.11 -17.52
C ASP A 456 5.56 10.14 -18.30
N ALA A 457 5.35 8.83 -18.13
CA ALA A 457 6.13 7.85 -18.87
C ALA A 457 5.74 7.73 -20.35
N LEU A 458 4.49 8.05 -20.73
CA LEU A 458 4.09 8.20 -22.14
C LEU A 458 4.74 9.44 -22.74
N ASP A 459 4.69 10.57 -22.02
CA ASP A 459 5.30 11.83 -22.43
C ASP A 459 6.83 11.69 -22.58
N ASP A 460 7.51 11.04 -21.62
CA ASP A 460 8.96 10.75 -21.66
C ASP A 460 9.38 9.86 -22.85
N LYS A 461 8.45 9.11 -23.43
CA LYS A 461 8.67 8.19 -24.58
C LYS A 461 8.14 8.77 -25.89
N ASP A 462 7.67 10.00 -25.91
CA ASP A 462 7.04 10.66 -27.08
C ASP A 462 5.86 9.85 -27.67
N ILE A 463 5.04 9.21 -26.81
CA ILE A 463 3.86 8.43 -27.23
C ILE A 463 2.61 9.32 -27.17
N GLU A 464 2.13 9.77 -28.31
CA GLU A 464 0.97 10.68 -28.44
C GLU A 464 -0.36 9.97 -28.73
N ASP A 465 -0.33 8.73 -29.18
CA ASP A 465 -1.50 7.94 -29.61
C ASP A 465 -2.20 7.21 -28.46
N ILE A 466 -1.63 7.24 -27.26
CA ILE A 466 -2.17 6.67 -26.03
C ILE A 466 -2.33 7.77 -24.98
N ALA A 467 -3.50 7.85 -24.35
CA ALA A 467 -3.77 8.79 -23.27
C ALA A 467 -4.08 8.05 -21.96
N ALA A 468 -3.55 8.52 -20.83
CA ALA A 468 -3.98 8.07 -19.52
C ALA A 468 -5.24 8.82 -19.09
N LYS A 469 -6.30 8.10 -18.69
CA LYS A 469 -7.54 8.67 -18.16
C LYS A 469 -8.02 7.94 -16.91
N ASP A 470 -8.58 8.71 -15.98
CA ASP A 470 -9.31 8.11 -14.87
C ASP A 470 -10.70 7.63 -15.33
N ILE A 471 -11.24 6.60 -14.66
CA ILE A 471 -12.58 6.07 -14.92
C ILE A 471 -13.64 7.17 -14.83
N ALA A 472 -13.53 8.11 -13.88
CA ALA A 472 -14.47 9.23 -13.77
C ALA A 472 -14.48 10.10 -15.03
N GLN A 473 -13.32 10.35 -15.65
CA GLN A 473 -13.23 11.10 -16.92
C GLN A 473 -13.92 10.34 -18.06
N ILE A 474 -13.64 9.04 -18.18
CA ILE A 474 -14.24 8.19 -19.21
C ILE A 474 -15.76 8.16 -19.08
N VAL A 475 -16.28 7.94 -17.87
CA VAL A 475 -17.73 7.94 -17.64
C VAL A 475 -18.35 9.30 -17.92
N SER A 476 -17.71 10.38 -17.46
CA SER A 476 -18.21 11.76 -17.68
C SER A 476 -18.29 12.15 -19.15
N GLU A 477 -17.45 11.58 -20.02
CA GLU A 477 -17.49 11.76 -21.49
C GLU A 477 -18.63 10.96 -22.15
N CYS A 478 -19.19 9.97 -21.47
CA CYS A 478 -20.27 9.10 -21.96
C CYS A 478 -21.69 9.54 -21.52
N LEU A 479 -21.78 10.56 -20.62
CA LEU A 479 -23.02 11.19 -20.17
C LEU A 479 -23.49 12.26 -21.17
#